data_cb226e7dd62ed275a287084d8864d15b
#
_entry.id   cb226e7dd62ed275a287084d8864d15b
#
_cell.length_a   1.000
_cell.length_b   1.000
_cell.length_c   1.000
_cell.angle_alpha   90.00
_cell.angle_beta   90.00
_cell.angle_gamma   90.00
#
_symmetry.space_group_name_H-M   'P 1'
#
loop_
_entity.id
_entity.type
_entity.pdbx_description
1 polymer ?
#
loop_
_entity_poly.entity_id
_entity_poly.type
_entity_poly.pdbx_seq_one_letter_code
_entity_poly.pdbx_strand_id
1 'polypeptide(L)' 'MTPKFRVILDQAISEGVLRGYRRAYKHNENPTEEAICETIEDCVMSSLYEYFNFPEEQQ' A
#
# COMPACT_ATOMS: atom_id res chain seq x y z
N MET A 1 8.58 -20.89 2.04
CA MET A 1 8.39 -19.59 2.65
C MET A 1 8.09 -19.74 4.13
N THR A 2 8.75 -18.97 4.94
CA THR A 2 8.55 -19.05 6.37
C THR A 2 7.29 -18.29 6.78
N PRO A 3 6.66 -18.69 7.88
CA PRO A 3 5.49 -17.97 8.37
C PRO A 3 5.80 -16.51 8.69
N LYS A 4 7.02 -16.24 9.08
CA LYS A 4 7.42 -14.89 9.42
C LYS A 4 7.34 -13.95 8.22
N PHE A 5 7.77 -14.42 7.07
CA PHE A 5 7.72 -13.63 5.87
C PHE A 5 6.28 -13.28 5.52
N ARG A 6 5.40 -14.24 5.64
CA ARG A 6 4.00 -14.03 5.32
C ARG A 6 3.35 -13.02 6.26
N VAL A 7 3.70 -13.08 7.53
CA VAL A 7 3.15 -12.13 8.50
C VAL A 7 3.56 -10.71 8.15
N ILE A 8 4.82 -10.53 7.80
CA ILE A 8 5.32 -9.20 7.44
C ILE A 8 4.64 -8.71 6.17
N LEU A 9 4.46 -9.60 5.21
CA LEU A 9 3.79 -9.24 3.96
C LEU A 9 2.36 -8.80 4.22
N ASP A 10 1.64 -9.57 5.02
CA ASP A 10 0.27 -9.23 5.38
C ASP A 10 0.20 -7.86 6.04
N GLN A 11 1.12 -7.62 6.95
CA GLN A 11 1.15 -6.36 7.67
C GLN A 11 1.40 -5.19 6.73
N ALA A 12 2.33 -5.37 5.81
CA ALA A 12 2.65 -4.30 4.86
C ALA A 12 1.45 -3.96 3.99
N ILE A 13 0.75 -5.00 3.53
CA ILE A 13 -0.40 -4.79 2.67
C ILE A 13 -1.53 -4.12 3.44
N SER A 14 -1.80 -4.60 4.65
CA SER A 14 -2.88 -4.03 5.47
C SER A 14 -2.64 -2.57 5.77
N GLU A 15 -1.41 -2.23 6.12
CA GLU A 15 -1.07 -0.84 6.41
C GLU A 15 -1.24 0.03 5.18
N GLY A 16 -0.81 -0.49 4.04
CA GLY A 16 -0.93 0.27 2.81
C GLY A 16 -2.37 0.51 2.41
N VAL A 17 -3.20 -0.52 2.56
CA VAL A 17 -4.60 -0.40 2.21
C VAL A 17 -5.30 0.65 3.10
N LEU A 18 -5.07 0.57 4.39
CA LEU A 18 -5.69 1.50 5.31
C LEU A 18 -5.24 2.93 5.06
N ARG A 19 -3.94 3.10 4.87
CA ARG A 19 -3.40 4.41 4.59
C ARG A 19 -3.95 4.98 3.29
N GLY A 20 -4.04 4.15 2.27
CA GLY A 20 -4.55 4.58 0.99
C GLY A 20 -6.01 4.98 1.04
N TYR A 21 -6.79 4.21 1.77
CA TYR A 21 -8.21 4.52 1.93
C TYR A 21 -8.39 5.87 2.60
N ARG A 22 -7.68 6.09 3.68
CA ARG A 22 -7.79 7.36 4.40
C ARG A 22 -7.29 8.53 3.56
N ARG A 23 -6.23 8.31 2.82
CA ARG A 23 -5.66 9.35 2.00
C ARG A 23 -6.60 9.76 0.88
N ALA A 24 -7.32 8.79 0.32
CA ALA A 24 -8.24 9.08 -0.77
C ALA A 24 -9.36 10.01 -0.29
N TYR A 25 -9.80 9.84 0.94
CA TYR A 25 -10.87 10.66 1.49
C TYR A 25 -10.37 11.93 2.13
N LYS A 26 -9.08 12.07 2.30
CA LYS A 26 -8.53 13.26 2.94
C LYS A 26 -8.65 14.49 2.06
N HIS A 27 -8.47 14.30 0.77
CA HIS A 27 -8.46 15.42 -0.17
C HIS A 27 -9.75 15.58 -0.92
N ASN A 28 -10.68 14.66 -0.77
CA ASN A 28 -11.89 14.64 -1.54
C ASN A 28 -12.98 13.93 -0.73
N GLU A 29 -14.11 14.58 -0.58
CA GLU A 29 -15.19 13.99 0.20
C GLU A 29 -15.81 12.81 -0.50
N ASN A 30 -15.83 12.85 -1.83
CA ASN A 30 -16.43 11.77 -2.61
C ASN A 30 -15.51 11.39 -3.75
N PRO A 31 -14.41 10.73 -3.43
CA PRO A 31 -13.51 10.30 -4.49
C PRO A 31 -14.16 9.21 -5.33
N THR A 32 -13.77 9.16 -6.59
CA THR A 32 -14.27 8.11 -7.46
C THR A 32 -13.66 6.78 -7.07
N GLU A 33 -14.32 5.72 -7.49
CA GLU A 33 -13.81 4.39 -7.24
C GLU A 33 -12.39 4.24 -7.80
N GLU A 34 -12.19 4.80 -8.98
CA GLU A 34 -10.91 4.74 -9.64
C GLU A 34 -9.83 5.45 -8.82
N ALA A 35 -10.16 6.62 -8.32
CA ALA A 35 -9.21 7.38 -7.51
C ALA A 35 -8.88 6.66 -6.21
N ILE A 36 -9.87 6.05 -5.59
CA ILE A 36 -9.65 5.29 -4.37
C ILE A 36 -8.71 4.12 -4.63
N CYS A 37 -8.95 3.38 -5.70
CA CYS A 37 -8.13 2.22 -6.02
C CYS A 37 -6.69 2.62 -6.32
N GLU A 38 -6.49 3.69 -7.07
CA GLU A 38 -5.16 4.15 -7.40
C GLU A 38 -4.39 4.56 -6.16
N THR A 39 -5.06 5.29 -5.28
CA THR A 39 -4.42 5.75 -4.06
C THR A 39 -4.04 4.58 -3.17
N ILE A 40 -4.93 3.59 -3.06
CA ILE A 40 -4.65 2.42 -2.25
C ILE A 40 -3.47 1.65 -2.84
N GLU A 41 -3.46 1.48 -4.16
CA GLU A 41 -2.38 0.79 -4.83
C GLU A 41 -1.04 1.45 -4.56
N ASP A 42 -1.00 2.77 -4.69
CA ASP A 42 0.23 3.51 -4.47
C ASP A 42 0.72 3.35 -3.04
N CYS A 43 -0.20 3.41 -2.08
CA CYS A 43 0.19 3.30 -0.69
C CYS A 43 0.63 1.88 -0.35
N VAL A 44 -0.01 0.87 -0.94
CA VAL A 44 0.41 -0.50 -0.73
C VAL A 44 1.83 -0.71 -1.26
N MET A 45 2.10 -0.21 -2.45
CA MET A 45 3.44 -0.35 -3.01
C MET A 45 4.48 0.38 -2.17
N SER A 46 4.14 1.58 -1.69
CA SER A 46 5.05 2.31 -0.81
C SER A 46 5.32 1.52 0.46
N SER A 47 4.29 0.93 1.02
CA SER A 47 4.43 0.14 2.23
C SER A 47 5.33 -1.07 1.99
N LEU A 48 5.16 -1.72 0.84
CA LEU A 48 5.98 -2.87 0.50
C LEU A 48 7.45 -2.47 0.35
N TYR A 49 7.70 -1.30 -0.23
CA TYR A 49 9.08 -0.83 -0.38
C TYR A 49 9.72 -0.53 0.97
N GLU A 50 8.93 -0.18 1.96
CA GLU A 50 9.47 0.06 3.30
C GLU A 50 9.92 -1.21 3.97
N TYR A 51 9.19 -2.30 3.74
CA TYR A 51 9.50 -3.57 4.40
C TYR A 51 10.41 -4.45 3.58
N PHE A 52 10.38 -4.30 2.28
CA PHE A 52 11.15 -5.15 1.39
C PHE A 52 12.00 -4.30 0.47
N ASN A 53 13.12 -4.86 0.06
CA ASN A 53 14.04 -4.17 -0.81
C ASN A 53 13.90 -4.68 -2.24
N PHE A 54 13.64 -3.77 -3.16
CA PHE A 54 13.51 -4.11 -4.57
C PHE A 54 14.53 -3.33 -5.39
N PRO A 55 15.82 -3.65 -5.27
CA PRO A 55 16.85 -2.84 -5.93
C PRO A 55 16.72 -2.83 -7.45
N GLU A 56 16.17 -3.87 -8.01
CA GLU A 56 16.06 -3.96 -9.47
C GLU A 56 15.01 -3.03 -10.03
N GLU A 57 14.10 -2.59 -9.21
CA GLU A 57 13.02 -1.73 -9.66
C GLU A 57 13.26 -0.27 -9.40
N GLN A 58 14.35 0.04 -8.75
CA GLN A 58 14.69 1.41 -8.43
C GLN A 58 15.61 1.97 -9.47
N GLN A 59 15.09 2.20 -10.61
CA GLN A 59 15.88 2.68 -11.73
C GLN A 59 15.85 4.19 -11.82
#